data_a801fd4012bec69ad14f45f1310e6bf7
#
_entry.id   a801fd4012bec69ad14f45f1310e6bf7
#
_cell.length_a   1.000
_cell.length_b   1.000
_cell.length_c   1.000
_cell.angle_alpha   90.00
_cell.angle_beta   90.00
_cell.angle_gamma   90.00
#
_symmetry.space_group_name_H-M   'P 1'
#
loop_
_entity.id
_entity.type
_entity.pdbx_description
1 polymer ?
#
loop_
_entity_poly.entity_id
_entity_poly.type
_entity_poly.pdbx_seq_one_letter_code
_entity_poly.pdbx_strand_id
1 'polypeptide(L)'
;MATTIENYFTPGWREQLHTCAACEWKGSSRAMVMELDEEATEYDCPVCENPLLVVMHPDLAQVQTAAAEGNAEAREQLEILASAPRAG
;
A
#
# COMPACT_ATOMS: atom_id res chain seq x y z
N MET A 1 0.16 9.68 -14.91
CA MET A 1 0.90 8.46 -14.55
C MET A 1 0.79 8.19 -13.06
N ALA A 2 0.53 6.94 -12.68
CA ALA A 2 0.46 6.57 -11.29
C ALA A 2 1.87 6.42 -10.69
N THR A 3 2.04 6.85 -9.45
CA THR A 3 3.25 6.59 -8.69
C THR A 3 3.24 5.15 -8.21
N THR A 4 4.35 4.44 -8.35
CA THR A 4 4.47 3.06 -7.89
C THR A 4 5.34 2.98 -6.64
N ILE A 5 4.82 2.38 -5.59
CA ILE A 5 5.55 2.10 -4.36
C ILE A 5 5.91 0.61 -4.38
N GLU A 6 7.18 0.32 -4.60
CA GLU A 6 7.67 -1.06 -4.70
C GLU A 6 7.83 -1.74 -3.34
N ASN A 7 8.12 -0.97 -2.30
CA ASN A 7 8.23 -1.49 -0.94
C ASN A 7 7.08 -0.96 -0.09
N TYR A 8 6.18 -1.85 0.29
CA TYR A 8 5.02 -1.53 1.13
C TYR A 8 5.41 -0.82 2.43
N PHE A 9 6.57 -1.12 2.98
CA PHE A 9 7.04 -0.55 4.25
C PHE A 9 7.82 0.75 4.09
N THR A 10 7.81 1.34 2.88
CA THR A 10 8.37 2.68 2.67
C THR A 10 7.62 3.67 3.56
N PRO A 11 8.31 4.42 4.46
CA PRO A 11 7.62 5.34 5.36
C PRO A 11 7.02 6.53 4.63
N GLY A 12 5.86 6.96 5.09
CA GLY A 12 5.24 8.20 4.64
C GLY A 12 4.42 8.15 3.37
N TRP A 13 4.35 7.01 2.67
CA TRP A 13 3.58 6.97 1.42
C TRP A 13 2.07 7.19 1.64
N ARG A 14 1.56 6.79 2.80
CA ARG A 14 0.12 6.95 3.13
C ARG A 14 -0.26 8.41 3.37
N GLU A 15 0.68 9.21 3.81
CA GLU A 15 0.48 10.63 4.11
C GLU A 15 0.88 11.53 2.94
N GLN A 16 1.52 10.98 1.92
CA GLN A 16 1.95 11.75 0.77
C GLN A 16 0.74 12.29 0.00
N LEU A 17 0.80 13.56 -0.37
CA LEU A 17 -0.25 14.18 -1.17
C LEU A 17 -0.01 13.94 -2.65
N HIS A 18 -1.08 13.56 -3.34
CA HIS A 18 -1.08 13.35 -4.78
C HIS A 18 -2.07 14.30 -5.44
N THR A 19 -1.73 14.78 -6.62
CA THR A 19 -2.62 15.65 -7.41
C THR A 19 -3.04 14.89 -8.65
N CYS A 20 -4.34 14.82 -8.90
CA CYS A 20 -4.87 14.22 -10.11
C CYS A 20 -4.69 15.18 -11.27
N ALA A 21 -3.93 14.79 -12.29
CA ALA A 21 -3.71 15.64 -13.47
C ALA A 21 -4.97 15.80 -14.33
N ALA A 22 -5.93 14.88 -14.20
CA ALA A 22 -7.14 14.91 -15.01
C ALA A 22 -8.22 15.85 -14.45
N CYS A 23 -8.37 15.92 -13.11
CA CYS A 23 -9.43 16.73 -12.49
C CYS A 23 -8.95 17.67 -11.38
N GLU A 24 -7.63 17.71 -11.14
CA GLU A 24 -7.00 18.58 -10.13
C GLU A 24 -7.35 18.23 -8.68
N TRP A 25 -7.95 17.07 -8.42
CA TRP A 25 -8.17 16.60 -7.07
C TRP A 25 -6.82 16.43 -6.35
N LYS A 26 -6.80 16.74 -5.07
CA LYS A 26 -5.58 16.62 -4.26
C LYS A 26 -5.90 15.95 -2.93
N GLY A 27 -5.07 15.00 -2.54
CA GLY A 27 -5.23 14.31 -1.27
C GLY A 27 -4.26 13.14 -1.12
N SER A 28 -4.35 12.47 0.01
CA SER A 28 -3.55 11.28 0.29
C SER A 28 -4.30 10.01 -0.11
N SER A 29 -3.59 8.87 -0.07
CA SER A 29 -4.18 7.56 -0.36
C SER A 29 -5.37 7.22 0.53
N ARG A 30 -5.44 7.79 1.72
CA ARG A 30 -6.55 7.56 2.65
C ARG A 30 -7.90 8.06 2.12
N ALA A 31 -7.87 9.03 1.24
CA ALA A 31 -9.07 9.59 0.62
C ALA A 31 -9.36 9.02 -0.77
N MET A 32 -8.49 8.16 -1.29
CA MET A 32 -8.63 7.55 -2.60
C MET A 32 -9.49 6.29 -2.56
N VAL A 33 -10.02 5.92 -3.72
CA VAL A 33 -10.71 4.64 -3.90
C VAL A 33 -9.67 3.55 -4.03
N MET A 34 -9.77 2.53 -3.20
CA MET A 34 -8.83 1.43 -3.16
C MET A 34 -9.34 0.24 -3.95
N GLU A 35 -8.51 -0.30 -4.82
CA GLU A 35 -8.83 -1.49 -5.60
C GLU A 35 -7.73 -2.53 -5.38
N LEU A 36 -8.13 -3.69 -4.85
CA LEU A 36 -7.21 -4.76 -4.48
C LEU A 36 -7.00 -5.72 -5.64
N ASP A 37 -5.74 -5.91 -6.02
CA ASP A 37 -5.29 -6.93 -6.95
C ASP A 37 -4.43 -7.96 -6.22
N GLU A 38 -4.06 -9.05 -6.88
CA GLU A 38 -3.24 -10.10 -6.30
C GLU A 38 -1.84 -9.63 -5.88
N GLU A 39 -1.23 -8.77 -6.67
CA GLU A 39 0.16 -8.33 -6.46
C GLU A 39 0.28 -6.92 -5.90
N ALA A 40 -0.76 -6.12 -6.00
CA ALA A 40 -0.72 -4.71 -5.64
C ALA A 40 -2.08 -4.17 -5.24
N THR A 41 -2.09 -2.99 -4.61
CA THR A 41 -3.31 -2.22 -4.38
C THR A 41 -3.23 -0.96 -5.22
N GLU A 42 -4.24 -0.71 -6.04
CA GLU A 42 -4.35 0.51 -6.82
C GLU A 42 -5.20 1.52 -6.06
N TYR A 43 -4.73 2.76 -6.03
CA TYR A 43 -5.46 3.86 -5.40
C TYR A 43 -5.84 4.86 -6.49
N ASP A 44 -7.14 5.07 -6.66
CA ASP A 44 -7.70 5.89 -7.72
C ASP A 44 -8.27 7.20 -7.20
N CYS A 45 -8.27 8.22 -8.05
CA CYS A 45 -8.91 9.49 -7.72
C CYS A 45 -10.39 9.26 -7.40
N PRO A 46 -10.89 9.75 -6.25
CA PRO A 46 -12.30 9.54 -5.89
C PRO A 46 -13.28 10.35 -6.74
N VAL A 47 -12.78 11.27 -7.54
CA VAL A 47 -13.61 12.14 -8.39
C VAL A 47 -13.74 11.59 -9.81
N CYS A 48 -12.62 11.25 -10.45
CA CYS A 48 -12.61 10.83 -11.86
C CYS A 48 -12.11 9.39 -12.08
N GLU A 49 -11.77 8.69 -11.02
CA GLU A 49 -11.30 7.30 -11.05
C GLU A 49 -9.95 7.10 -11.76
N ASN A 50 -9.21 8.17 -12.00
CA ASN A 50 -7.89 8.07 -12.60
C ASN A 50 -6.89 7.45 -11.62
N PRO A 51 -6.10 6.43 -12.01
CA PRO A 51 -5.12 5.82 -11.10
C PRO A 51 -4.06 6.83 -10.70
N LEU A 52 -3.80 6.96 -9.40
CA LEU A 52 -2.84 7.92 -8.86
C LEU A 52 -1.67 7.23 -8.15
N LEU A 53 -1.89 6.06 -7.58
CA LEU A 53 -0.90 5.37 -6.77
C LEU A 53 -1.09 3.87 -6.91
N VAL A 54 0.01 3.14 -7.04
CA VAL A 54 0.03 1.68 -7.01
C VAL A 54 1.03 1.26 -5.94
N VAL A 55 0.57 0.47 -4.96
CA VAL A 55 1.42 -0.02 -3.88
C VAL A 55 1.54 -1.52 -4.01
N MET A 56 2.75 -2.00 -4.26
CA MET A 56 3.01 -3.44 -4.38
C MET A 56 2.85 -4.11 -3.02
N HIS A 57 2.21 -5.27 -3.00
CA HIS A 57 2.06 -6.03 -1.77
C HIS A 57 3.42 -6.59 -1.33
N PRO A 58 3.70 -6.61 -0.01
CA PRO A 58 4.96 -7.13 0.46
C PRO A 58 5.00 -8.65 0.35
N ASP A 59 6.15 -9.20 -0.02
CA ASP A 59 6.39 -10.63 0.09
C ASP A 59 6.89 -10.96 1.52
N LEU A 60 7.02 -12.24 1.82
CA LEU A 60 7.46 -12.68 3.15
C LEU A 60 8.87 -12.16 3.47
N ALA A 61 9.76 -12.13 2.50
CA ALA A 61 11.12 -11.63 2.69
C ALA A 61 11.13 -10.16 3.07
N GLN A 62 10.30 -9.34 2.43
CA GLN A 62 10.17 -7.92 2.75
C GLN A 62 9.60 -7.71 4.16
N VAL A 63 8.60 -8.51 4.53
CA VAL A 63 8.01 -8.43 5.87
C VAL A 63 9.03 -8.80 6.93
N GLN A 64 9.79 -9.86 6.73
CA GLN A 64 10.83 -10.29 7.66
C GLN A 64 11.93 -9.24 7.80
N THR A 65 12.39 -8.67 6.71
CA THR A 65 13.42 -7.62 6.72
C THR A 65 12.93 -6.38 7.48
N ALA A 66 11.73 -5.93 7.19
CA ALA A 66 11.15 -4.76 7.85
C ALA A 66 10.95 -5.00 9.35
N ALA A 67 10.50 -6.19 9.74
CA ALA A 67 10.33 -6.56 11.14
C ALA A 67 11.68 -6.57 11.87
N ALA A 68 12.73 -7.07 11.23
CA ALA A 68 14.08 -7.06 11.79
C ALA A 68 14.63 -5.65 11.99
N GLU A 69 14.20 -4.71 11.16
CA GLU A 69 14.56 -3.29 11.26
C GLU A 69 13.75 -2.53 12.32
N GLY A 70 12.78 -3.19 12.96
CA GLY A 70 11.97 -2.59 14.00
C GLY A 70 10.63 -2.03 13.53
N ASN A 71 10.19 -2.34 12.33
CA ASN A 71 8.91 -1.89 11.83
C ASN A 71 7.77 -2.60 12.56
N ALA A 72 6.93 -1.85 13.29
CA ALA A 72 5.86 -2.40 14.11
C ALA A 72 4.78 -3.09 13.27
N GLU A 73 4.44 -2.53 12.11
CA GLU A 73 3.45 -3.11 11.21
C GLU A 73 3.92 -4.45 10.66
N ALA A 74 5.20 -4.53 10.28
CA ALA A 74 5.78 -5.78 9.78
C ALA A 74 5.80 -6.86 10.85
N ARG A 75 6.11 -6.52 12.09
CA ARG A 75 6.06 -7.44 13.22
C ARG A 75 4.66 -7.96 13.46
N GLU A 76 3.68 -7.08 13.39
CA GLU A 76 2.28 -7.44 13.53
C GLU A 76 1.84 -8.38 12.42
N GLN A 77 2.26 -8.13 11.18
CA GLN A 77 1.96 -9.01 10.06
C GLN A 77 2.60 -10.39 10.22
N LEU A 78 3.82 -10.47 10.72
CA LEU A 78 4.47 -11.75 11.00
C LEU A 78 3.70 -12.55 12.06
N GLU A 79 3.20 -11.90 13.09
CA GLU A 79 2.39 -12.54 14.11
C GLU A 79 1.09 -13.10 13.53
N ILE A 80 0.44 -12.34 12.67
CA ILE A 80 -0.79 -12.77 11.98
C ILE A 80 -0.51 -13.98 11.10
N LEU A 81 0.57 -13.94 10.33
CA LEU A 81 0.96 -15.05 9.46
C LEU A 81 1.32 -16.32 10.25
N ALA A 82 1.97 -16.15 11.41
CA ALA A 82 2.37 -17.26 12.26
C ALA A 82 1.19 -17.90 12.97
N SER A 83 0.16 -17.13 13.32
CA SER A 83 -1.00 -17.61 14.08
C SER A 83 -2.24 -17.82 13.23
N ALA A 84 -2.25 -17.38 11.96
CA ALA A 84 -3.40 -17.60 11.10
C ALA A 84 -3.61 -19.09 10.82
N PRO A 85 -4.85 -19.58 10.92
CA PRO A 85 -5.12 -20.95 10.54
C PRO A 85 -4.88 -21.14 9.05
N ARG A 86 -4.13 -22.15 8.70
CA ARG A 86 -3.88 -22.47 7.32
C ARG A 86 -5.12 -23.12 6.71
N ALA A 87 -5.63 -22.52 5.68
CA ALA A 87 -6.71 -23.12 4.92
C ALA A 87 -6.19 -24.34 4.18
N GLY A 88 -6.75 -25.42 4.42
CA GLY A 88 -6.52 -26.65 3.66
C GLY A 88 -5.54 -27.55 4.24
#